data_99e91e315bb30473db65b92f7c128626
#
_entry.id   99e91e315bb30473db65b92f7c128626
#
_cell.length_a   1.000
_cell.length_b   1.000
_cell.length_c   1.000
_cell.angle_alpha   90.00
_cell.angle_beta   90.00
_cell.angle_gamma   90.00
#
_symmetry.space_group_name_H-M   'P 1'
#
loop_
_entity.id
_entity.type
_entity.pdbx_description
1 polymer ?
#
loop_
_entity_poly.entity_id
_entity_poly.type
_entity_poly.pdbx_seq_one_letter_code
_entity_poly.pdbx_strand_id
1 'polypeptide(L)'
;MRQRRSRSRSEPLPQDSTASDLPPDIDTFIEEAARLICEEGYADYRAAKHRAAEDLRLTLSPNAVDSRKIELRVLQRQELFGGQEYRQTLLDMRKAGLSLMSLLRDFDPRLAGSCVSGAIGLGHNVQIHVIAEPAESVDIHLINRNIAFEQDERRYRMADGREYVIPLLHLGSGDIPADVAVFAEDSRRNPPLSRIDGRPAKRLDLGQLKALLSQVDATPIQR
;
A
#
# COMPACT_ATOMS: atom_id res chain seq x y z
N MET A 1 32.42 -65.75 -46.95
CA MET A 1 31.85 -65.46 -45.60
C MET A 1 32.69 -64.36 -44.97
N ARG A 2 32.18 -63.09 -44.93
CA ARG A 2 32.79 -61.96 -44.21
C ARG A 2 31.76 -61.38 -43.30
N GLN A 3 31.96 -61.59 -42.04
CA GLN A 3 31.15 -61.01 -40.98
C GLN A 3 31.43 -59.51 -40.85
N ARG A 4 30.41 -58.66 -41.03
CA ARG A 4 30.45 -57.26 -40.72
C ARG A 4 30.13 -57.08 -39.19
N ARG A 5 31.10 -56.61 -38.45
CA ARG A 5 30.89 -56.15 -37.08
C ARG A 5 30.28 -54.74 -37.13
N SER A 6 29.03 -54.60 -36.66
CA SER A 6 28.37 -53.31 -36.38
C SER A 6 28.95 -52.70 -35.12
N ARG A 7 29.59 -51.58 -35.27
CA ARG A 7 29.96 -50.73 -34.13
C ARG A 7 28.71 -49.92 -33.72
N SER A 8 28.15 -50.20 -32.56
CA SER A 8 27.16 -49.36 -31.91
C SER A 8 27.84 -48.07 -31.44
N ARG A 9 27.42 -46.99 -32.01
CA ARG A 9 27.80 -45.63 -31.60
C ARG A 9 26.86 -45.24 -30.46
N SER A 10 27.35 -45.20 -29.22
CA SER A 10 26.63 -44.67 -28.10
C SER A 10 26.55 -43.16 -28.28
N GLU A 11 25.32 -42.66 -28.50
CA GLU A 11 25.00 -41.23 -28.42
C GLU A 11 25.11 -40.77 -26.95
N PRO A 12 25.77 -39.64 -26.69
CA PRO A 12 25.76 -39.07 -25.35
C PRO A 12 24.34 -38.56 -25.04
N LEU A 13 23.84 -38.93 -23.87
CA LEU A 13 22.61 -38.39 -23.27
C LEU A 13 22.69 -36.86 -23.22
N PRO A 14 21.59 -36.15 -23.52
CA PRO A 14 21.54 -34.71 -23.34
C PRO A 14 21.78 -34.39 -21.87
N GLN A 15 22.80 -33.59 -21.60
CA GLN A 15 23.06 -33.04 -20.29
C GLN A 15 21.89 -32.15 -19.93
N ASP A 16 21.25 -32.40 -18.79
CA ASP A 16 20.29 -31.53 -18.14
C ASP A 16 20.86 -30.12 -18.10
N SER A 17 20.33 -29.26 -18.94
CA SER A 17 20.54 -27.82 -18.81
C SER A 17 19.89 -27.37 -17.50
N THR A 18 20.73 -27.02 -16.57
CA THR A 18 20.42 -26.45 -15.25
C THR A 18 19.31 -25.41 -15.33
N ALA A 19 18.33 -25.58 -14.48
CA ALA A 19 17.13 -24.75 -14.29
C ALA A 19 17.46 -23.36 -13.69
N SER A 20 18.38 -22.59 -14.30
CA SER A 20 18.78 -21.27 -13.77
C SER A 20 18.62 -20.09 -14.73
N ASP A 21 18.09 -20.30 -15.94
CA ASP A 21 17.95 -19.23 -16.96
C ASP A 21 16.51 -18.95 -17.39
N LEU A 22 15.52 -19.39 -16.62
CA LEU A 22 14.15 -18.90 -16.81
C LEU A 22 14.06 -17.48 -16.26
N PRO A 23 13.47 -16.53 -17.03
CA PRO A 23 13.20 -15.18 -16.48
C PRO A 23 12.38 -15.33 -15.20
N PRO A 24 12.69 -14.57 -14.14
CA PRO A 24 11.98 -14.67 -12.89
C PRO A 24 10.48 -14.50 -13.16
N ASP A 25 9.70 -15.45 -12.64
CA ASP A 25 8.26 -15.53 -12.80
C ASP A 25 7.61 -14.26 -12.24
N ILE A 26 6.42 -13.92 -12.73
CA ILE A 26 5.59 -12.84 -12.23
C ILE A 26 5.39 -12.96 -10.72
N ASP A 27 5.30 -14.16 -10.19
CA ASP A 27 5.18 -14.41 -8.75
C ASP A 27 6.44 -13.98 -7.98
N THR A 28 7.63 -14.19 -8.52
CA THR A 28 8.89 -13.69 -7.92
C THR A 28 8.92 -12.17 -7.90
N PHE A 29 8.44 -11.53 -8.96
CA PHE A 29 8.32 -10.07 -9.02
C PHE A 29 7.33 -9.53 -7.98
N ILE A 30 6.15 -10.17 -7.84
CA ILE A 30 5.14 -9.79 -6.84
C ILE A 30 5.70 -9.96 -5.43
N GLU A 31 6.41 -11.06 -5.17
CA GLU A 31 7.04 -11.32 -3.88
C GLU A 31 8.08 -10.27 -3.53
N GLU A 32 8.97 -9.92 -4.47
CA GLU A 32 9.99 -8.90 -4.26
C GLU A 32 9.38 -7.52 -4.03
N ALA A 33 8.39 -7.12 -4.83
CA ALA A 33 7.68 -5.86 -4.60
C ALA A 33 6.98 -5.81 -3.22
N ALA A 34 6.39 -6.92 -2.78
CA ALA A 34 5.78 -7.01 -1.46
C ALA A 34 6.82 -6.95 -0.34
N ARG A 35 7.98 -7.60 -0.50
CA ARG A 35 9.10 -7.53 0.43
C ARG A 35 9.60 -6.09 0.61
N LEU A 36 9.82 -5.38 -0.49
CA LEU A 36 10.24 -3.97 -0.48
C LEU A 36 9.26 -3.08 0.31
N ILE A 37 7.96 -3.32 0.16
CA ILE A 37 6.92 -2.59 0.90
C ILE A 37 6.99 -2.91 2.39
N CYS A 38 7.09 -4.20 2.75
CA CYS A 38 7.07 -4.63 4.14
C CYS A 38 8.35 -4.22 4.90
N GLU A 39 9.52 -4.33 4.26
CA GLU A 39 10.82 -4.36 4.94
C GLU A 39 11.72 -3.16 4.61
N GLU A 40 11.54 -2.51 3.45
CA GLU A 40 12.41 -1.41 3.01
C GLU A 40 11.72 -0.03 2.97
N GLY A 41 10.47 0.08 3.44
CA GLY A 41 9.78 1.35 3.59
C GLY A 41 9.18 1.93 2.31
N TYR A 42 8.99 1.14 1.26
CA TYR A 42 8.31 1.59 0.05
C TYR A 42 6.81 1.72 0.30
N ALA A 43 6.32 2.94 0.53
CA ALA A 43 4.88 3.20 0.68
C ALA A 43 4.13 3.28 -0.67
N ASP A 44 4.81 3.62 -1.75
CA ASP A 44 4.23 3.71 -3.10
C ASP A 44 4.45 2.42 -3.88
N TYR A 45 3.36 1.76 -4.26
CA TYR A 45 3.37 0.51 -5.03
C TYR A 45 4.07 0.64 -6.40
N ARG A 46 4.02 1.82 -7.01
CA ARG A 46 4.70 2.08 -8.28
C ARG A 46 6.21 2.09 -8.08
N ALA A 47 6.68 2.78 -7.05
CA ALA A 47 8.10 2.82 -6.70
C ALA A 47 8.61 1.41 -6.35
N ALA A 48 7.86 0.64 -5.53
CA ALA A 48 8.20 -0.74 -5.20
C ALA A 48 8.29 -1.64 -6.45
N LYS A 49 7.34 -1.50 -7.40
CA LYS A 49 7.38 -2.23 -8.67
C LYS A 49 8.60 -1.88 -9.54
N HIS A 50 8.95 -0.60 -9.62
CA HIS A 50 10.15 -0.19 -10.35
C HIS A 50 11.40 -0.78 -9.72
N ARG A 51 11.51 -0.69 -8.40
CA ARG A 51 12.65 -1.25 -7.67
C ARG A 51 12.76 -2.76 -7.82
N ALA A 52 11.66 -3.48 -7.67
CA ALA A 52 11.62 -4.93 -7.87
C ALA A 52 12.06 -5.36 -9.29
N ALA A 53 11.66 -4.60 -10.32
CA ALA A 53 12.09 -4.86 -11.69
C ALA A 53 13.61 -4.65 -11.87
N GLU A 54 14.17 -3.62 -11.24
CA GLU A 54 15.61 -3.35 -11.24
C GLU A 54 16.39 -4.46 -10.52
N ASP A 55 15.99 -4.84 -9.31
CA ASP A 55 16.65 -5.85 -8.50
C ASP A 55 16.67 -7.23 -9.19
N LEU A 56 15.56 -7.58 -9.83
CA LEU A 56 15.40 -8.83 -10.58
C LEU A 56 15.91 -8.74 -12.04
N ARG A 57 16.39 -7.57 -12.47
CA ARG A 57 16.85 -7.31 -13.86
C ARG A 57 15.83 -7.69 -14.92
N LEU A 58 14.55 -7.40 -14.63
CA LEU A 58 13.44 -7.72 -15.51
C LEU A 58 13.25 -6.66 -16.60
N THR A 59 12.97 -7.12 -17.82
CA THR A 59 12.51 -6.25 -18.91
C THR A 59 11.00 -6.01 -18.89
N LEU A 60 10.29 -6.55 -17.89
CA LEU A 60 8.85 -6.38 -17.73
C LEU A 60 8.50 -4.94 -17.38
N SER A 61 7.50 -4.40 -18.07
CA SER A 61 6.93 -3.12 -17.64
C SER A 61 6.33 -3.26 -16.24
N PRO A 62 6.74 -2.45 -15.26
CA PRO A 62 6.18 -2.50 -13.91
C PRO A 62 4.65 -2.31 -13.89
N ASN A 63 4.10 -1.67 -14.92
CA ASN A 63 2.66 -1.47 -15.08
C ASN A 63 1.90 -2.73 -15.57
N ALA A 64 2.59 -3.76 -16.06
CA ALA A 64 1.97 -5.01 -16.49
C ALA A 64 1.44 -5.86 -15.30
N VAL A 65 1.91 -5.58 -14.08
CA VAL A 65 1.48 -6.30 -12.88
C VAL A 65 0.47 -5.47 -12.10
N ASP A 66 -0.70 -6.05 -11.86
CA ASP A 66 -1.76 -5.44 -11.05
C ASP A 66 -1.30 -5.24 -9.60
N SER A 67 -1.39 -3.99 -9.10
CA SER A 67 -1.00 -3.65 -7.73
C SER A 67 -1.84 -4.38 -6.67
N ARG A 68 -3.06 -4.84 -7.01
CA ARG A 68 -3.86 -5.69 -6.10
C ARG A 68 -3.17 -7.01 -5.76
N LYS A 69 -2.47 -7.61 -6.73
CA LYS A 69 -1.73 -8.85 -6.47
C LYS A 69 -0.61 -8.62 -5.46
N ILE A 70 0.06 -7.46 -5.56
CA ILE A 70 1.10 -7.07 -4.61
C ILE A 70 0.49 -6.77 -3.24
N GLU A 71 -0.65 -6.04 -3.18
CA GLU A 71 -1.35 -5.78 -1.91
C GLU A 71 -1.74 -7.07 -1.19
N LEU A 72 -2.30 -8.03 -1.93
CA LEU A 72 -2.63 -9.35 -1.38
C LEU A 72 -1.39 -10.08 -0.85
N ARG A 73 -0.26 -9.97 -1.56
CA ARG A 73 1.00 -10.58 -1.12
C ARG A 73 1.57 -9.87 0.11
N VAL A 74 1.45 -8.55 0.21
CA VAL A 74 1.79 -7.80 1.43
C VAL A 74 0.98 -8.31 2.62
N LEU A 75 -0.35 -8.47 2.48
CA LEU A 75 -1.20 -9.02 3.52
C LEU A 75 -0.79 -10.44 3.93
N GLN A 76 -0.51 -11.32 2.96
CA GLN A 76 -0.04 -12.68 3.24
C GLN A 76 1.30 -12.70 3.99
N ARG A 77 2.26 -11.84 3.58
CA ARG A 77 3.55 -11.72 4.29
C ARG A 77 3.35 -11.23 5.72
N GLN A 78 2.52 -10.22 5.92
CA GLN A 78 2.23 -9.69 7.25
C GLN A 78 1.51 -10.71 8.14
N GLU A 79 0.64 -11.52 7.58
CA GLU A 79 -0.01 -12.61 8.31
C GLU A 79 0.98 -13.71 8.73
N LEU A 80 1.90 -14.09 7.83
CA LEU A 80 2.87 -15.16 8.05
C LEU A 80 4.06 -14.74 8.92
N PHE A 81 4.58 -13.54 8.70
CA PHE A 81 5.87 -13.11 9.26
C PHE A 81 5.76 -11.86 10.16
N GLY A 82 4.72 -11.06 10.03
CA GLY A 82 4.57 -9.80 10.77
C GLY A 82 4.25 -9.98 12.25
N GLY A 83 3.71 -11.12 12.62
CA GLY A 83 3.49 -11.52 14.00
C GLY A 83 2.71 -10.51 14.84
N GLN A 84 3.13 -10.35 16.10
CA GLN A 84 2.49 -9.42 17.04
C GLN A 84 2.88 -7.96 16.75
N GLU A 85 4.09 -7.72 16.30
CA GLU A 85 4.60 -6.37 15.99
C GLU A 85 3.76 -5.70 14.90
N TYR A 86 3.51 -6.39 13.80
CA TYR A 86 2.62 -5.89 12.74
C TYR A 86 1.21 -5.58 13.26
N ARG A 87 0.62 -6.50 14.05
CA ARG A 87 -0.74 -6.30 14.59
C ARG A 87 -0.80 -5.08 15.50
N GLN A 88 0.23 -4.91 16.34
CA GLN A 88 0.32 -3.76 17.24
C GLN A 88 0.49 -2.46 16.44
N THR A 89 1.42 -2.44 15.47
CA THR A 89 1.63 -1.27 14.59
C THR A 89 0.34 -0.88 13.86
N LEU A 90 -0.35 -1.84 13.26
CA LEU A 90 -1.62 -1.57 12.57
C LEU A 90 -2.69 -1.04 13.54
N LEU A 91 -2.77 -1.59 14.74
CA LEU A 91 -3.69 -1.14 15.79
C LEU A 91 -3.37 0.29 16.20
N ASP A 92 -2.09 0.61 16.42
CA ASP A 92 -1.66 1.94 16.85
C ASP A 92 -1.87 2.99 15.74
N MET A 93 -1.59 2.64 14.48
CA MET A 93 -1.92 3.50 13.33
C MET A 93 -3.43 3.78 13.23
N ARG A 94 -4.28 2.78 13.44
CA ARG A 94 -5.74 2.96 13.43
C ARG A 94 -6.23 3.80 14.60
N LYS A 95 -5.65 3.65 15.79
CA LYS A 95 -5.95 4.48 16.97
C LYS A 95 -5.51 5.94 16.73
N ALA A 96 -4.31 6.15 16.19
CA ALA A 96 -3.85 7.47 15.79
C ALA A 96 -4.79 8.11 14.75
N GLY A 97 -5.20 7.32 13.74
CA GLY A 97 -6.19 7.74 12.76
C GLY A 97 -7.53 8.15 13.41
N LEU A 98 -8.04 7.36 14.37
CA LEU A 98 -9.27 7.68 15.09
C LEU A 98 -9.15 8.99 15.88
N SER A 99 -8.03 9.21 16.54
CA SER A 99 -7.76 10.44 17.30
C SER A 99 -7.72 11.65 16.37
N LEU A 100 -7.00 11.55 15.25
CA LEU A 100 -6.91 12.62 14.26
C LEU A 100 -8.26 12.89 13.58
N MET A 101 -9.01 11.86 13.21
CA MET A 101 -10.38 12.02 12.68
C MET A 101 -11.32 12.67 13.69
N SER A 102 -11.18 12.36 14.97
CA SER A 102 -11.99 13.01 16.02
C SER A 102 -11.66 14.49 16.17
N LEU A 103 -10.38 14.85 16.01
CA LEU A 103 -9.91 16.24 15.97
C LEU A 103 -10.48 16.99 14.77
N LEU A 104 -10.50 16.35 13.61
CA LEU A 104 -10.95 16.92 12.32
C LEU A 104 -12.43 16.68 12.03
N ARG A 105 -13.25 16.33 13.03
CA ARG A 105 -14.65 15.90 12.88
C ARG A 105 -15.51 16.87 12.06
N ASP A 106 -15.20 18.17 12.12
CA ASP A 106 -15.98 19.23 11.45
C ASP A 106 -15.76 19.23 9.91
N PHE A 107 -14.78 18.45 9.42
CA PHE A 107 -14.38 18.33 8.00
C PHE A 107 -14.71 16.97 7.38
N ASP A 108 -15.70 16.24 7.89
CA ASP A 108 -16.11 14.90 7.40
C ASP A 108 -14.92 13.94 7.14
N PRO A 109 -14.09 13.66 8.16
CA PRO A 109 -12.86 12.90 8.01
C PRO A 109 -13.12 11.44 7.64
N ARG A 110 -12.25 10.89 6.79
CA ARG A 110 -12.28 9.49 6.34
C ARG A 110 -10.89 8.88 6.43
N LEU A 111 -10.75 7.77 7.13
CA LEU A 111 -9.51 6.97 7.05
C LEU A 111 -9.41 6.35 5.68
N ALA A 112 -8.23 6.43 5.06
CA ALA A 112 -7.95 5.91 3.72
C ALA A 112 -6.64 5.08 3.69
N GLY A 113 -6.32 4.52 2.53
CA GLY A 113 -5.05 3.85 2.26
C GLY A 113 -4.84 2.53 3.00
N SER A 114 -3.58 2.21 3.25
CA SER A 114 -3.13 0.92 3.79
C SER A 114 -3.68 0.59 5.18
N CYS A 115 -3.96 1.59 6.02
CA CYS A 115 -4.60 1.38 7.33
C CYS A 115 -6.01 0.79 7.22
N VAL A 116 -6.70 1.01 6.10
CA VAL A 116 -8.03 0.44 5.83
C VAL A 116 -7.92 -1.02 5.44
N SER A 117 -7.04 -1.37 4.49
CA SER A 117 -6.85 -2.73 4.03
C SER A 117 -6.04 -3.60 5.00
N GLY A 118 -5.16 -3.00 5.78
CA GLY A 118 -4.16 -3.68 6.61
C GLY A 118 -2.82 -3.91 5.91
N ALA A 119 -2.70 -3.62 4.61
CA ALA A 119 -1.46 -3.82 3.86
C ALA A 119 -0.43 -2.71 4.20
N ILE A 120 0.00 -2.65 5.45
CA ILE A 120 1.00 -1.71 5.94
C ILE A 120 2.42 -2.27 5.84
N GLY A 121 3.40 -1.38 5.71
CA GLY A 121 4.84 -1.64 5.82
C GLY A 121 5.52 -0.43 6.46
N LEU A 122 6.83 -0.45 6.61
CA LEU A 122 7.61 0.54 7.37
C LEU A 122 7.44 2.00 6.92
N GLY A 123 7.17 2.23 5.63
CA GLY A 123 7.06 3.59 5.07
C GLY A 123 5.63 4.15 5.03
N HIS A 124 4.65 3.46 5.62
CA HIS A 124 3.26 3.90 5.53
C HIS A 124 2.88 4.90 6.63
N ASN A 125 2.27 6.01 6.22
CA ASN A 125 1.64 6.99 7.11
C ASN A 125 0.14 6.69 7.26
N VAL A 126 -0.46 7.19 8.34
CA VAL A 126 -1.92 7.24 8.48
C VAL A 126 -2.46 8.24 7.45
N GLN A 127 -3.37 7.81 6.57
CA GLN A 127 -3.95 8.68 5.55
C GLN A 127 -5.38 9.05 5.91
N ILE A 128 -5.63 10.37 6.04
CA ILE A 128 -6.95 10.92 6.29
C ILE A 128 -7.36 11.79 5.11
N HIS A 129 -8.56 11.59 4.61
CA HIS A 129 -9.20 12.46 3.64
C HIS A 129 -10.22 13.32 4.39
N VAL A 130 -10.18 14.62 4.19
CA VAL A 130 -11.15 15.58 4.74
C VAL A 130 -11.80 16.39 3.62
N ILE A 131 -12.93 17.01 3.91
CA ILE A 131 -13.62 17.90 2.96
C ILE A 131 -13.68 19.28 3.58
N ALA A 132 -13.14 20.26 2.88
CA ALA A 132 -13.18 21.66 3.30
C ALA A 132 -13.21 22.60 2.09
N GLU A 133 -13.97 23.68 2.23
CA GLU A 133 -14.03 24.77 1.25
C GLU A 133 -14.25 26.09 2.03
N PRO A 134 -13.23 26.96 2.10
CA PRO A 134 -11.90 26.83 1.48
C PRO A 134 -11.01 25.80 2.21
N ALA A 135 -10.00 25.25 1.50
CA ALA A 135 -9.10 24.25 2.05
C ALA A 135 -8.31 24.74 3.25
N GLU A 136 -7.96 26.02 3.28
CA GLU A 136 -7.23 26.71 4.36
C GLU A 136 -7.99 26.67 5.72
N SER A 137 -9.27 26.33 5.72
CA SER A 137 -10.05 26.13 6.94
C SER A 137 -9.45 25.04 7.82
N VAL A 138 -8.85 23.99 7.20
CA VAL A 138 -8.16 22.91 7.93
C VAL A 138 -6.87 23.41 8.54
N ASP A 139 -6.10 24.22 7.82
CA ASP A 139 -4.85 24.83 8.30
C ASP A 139 -5.13 25.70 9.55
N ILE A 140 -6.13 26.59 9.45
CA ILE A 140 -6.56 27.45 10.56
C ILE A 140 -6.99 26.60 11.76
N HIS A 141 -7.71 25.51 11.53
CA HIS A 141 -8.15 24.61 12.58
C HIS A 141 -6.99 23.94 13.32
N LEU A 142 -5.95 23.52 12.59
CA LEU A 142 -4.73 22.92 13.16
C LEU A 142 -3.89 23.97 13.91
N ILE A 143 -3.69 25.16 13.31
CA ILE A 143 -2.96 26.28 13.92
C ILE A 143 -3.60 26.68 15.26
N ASN A 144 -4.92 26.84 15.30
CA ASN A 144 -5.66 27.21 16.52
C ASN A 144 -5.54 26.16 17.64
N ARG A 145 -5.09 24.94 17.32
CA ARG A 145 -4.84 23.85 18.28
C ARG A 145 -3.35 23.62 18.55
N ASN A 146 -2.49 24.50 18.03
CA ASN A 146 -1.03 24.40 18.14
C ASN A 146 -0.50 23.07 17.60
N ILE A 147 -1.10 22.54 16.52
CA ILE A 147 -0.63 21.33 15.83
C ILE A 147 0.24 21.77 14.66
N ALA A 148 1.50 21.35 14.70
CA ALA A 148 2.45 21.61 13.62
C ALA A 148 2.16 20.69 12.42
N PHE A 149 2.29 21.23 11.20
CA PHE A 149 2.18 20.50 9.95
C PHE A 149 3.07 21.13 8.89
N GLU A 150 3.41 20.33 7.87
CA GLU A 150 4.06 20.77 6.66
C GLU A 150 3.06 20.70 5.51
N GLN A 151 3.05 21.71 4.65
CA GLN A 151 2.18 21.77 3.47
C GLN A 151 2.87 21.14 2.28
N ASP A 152 2.13 20.34 1.53
CA ASP A 152 2.50 19.71 0.28
C ASP A 152 1.27 19.60 -0.63
N GLU A 153 1.44 19.05 -1.81
CA GLU A 153 0.37 18.79 -2.77
C GLU A 153 0.52 17.38 -3.35
N ARG A 154 -0.61 16.72 -3.56
CA ARG A 154 -0.60 15.39 -4.17
C ARG A 154 -1.63 15.30 -5.30
N ARG A 155 -1.23 14.68 -6.42
CA ARG A 155 -2.16 14.41 -7.51
C ARG A 155 -3.02 13.19 -7.21
N TYR A 156 -4.33 13.38 -7.35
CA TYR A 156 -5.33 12.32 -7.23
C TYR A 156 -6.12 12.21 -8.53
N ARG A 157 -6.27 11.00 -9.02
CA ARG A 157 -7.23 10.71 -10.09
C ARG A 157 -8.61 10.51 -9.46
N MET A 158 -9.60 11.23 -9.98
CA MET A 158 -10.96 11.19 -9.45
C MET A 158 -11.85 10.27 -10.31
N ALA A 159 -13.07 10.00 -9.83
CA ALA A 159 -14.00 9.10 -10.49
C ALA A 159 -14.43 9.58 -11.90
N ASP A 160 -14.34 10.88 -12.18
CA ASP A 160 -14.55 11.47 -13.53
C ASP A 160 -13.38 11.18 -14.49
N GLY A 161 -12.32 10.50 -14.01
CA GLY A 161 -11.14 10.16 -14.78
C GLY A 161 -10.08 11.26 -14.87
N ARG A 162 -10.34 12.45 -14.33
CA ARG A 162 -9.40 13.58 -14.33
C ARG A 162 -8.45 13.52 -13.15
N GLU A 163 -7.30 14.17 -13.28
CA GLU A 163 -6.35 14.36 -12.20
C GLU A 163 -6.50 15.75 -11.60
N TYR A 164 -6.53 15.82 -10.28
CA TYR A 164 -6.58 17.05 -9.50
C TYR A 164 -5.39 17.12 -8.57
N VAL A 165 -4.86 18.31 -8.40
CA VAL A 165 -3.86 18.62 -7.36
C VAL A 165 -4.62 18.93 -6.08
N ILE A 166 -4.36 18.15 -5.04
CA ILE A 166 -5.08 18.20 -3.76
C ILE A 166 -4.08 18.63 -2.69
N PRO A 167 -4.39 19.67 -1.87
CA PRO A 167 -3.59 20.04 -0.73
C PRO A 167 -3.38 18.86 0.22
N LEU A 168 -2.14 18.70 0.69
CA LEU A 168 -1.72 17.64 1.58
C LEU A 168 -1.00 18.24 2.77
N LEU A 169 -1.41 17.87 3.97
CA LEU A 169 -0.78 18.30 5.21
C LEU A 169 -0.09 17.10 5.85
N HIS A 170 1.21 17.21 6.07
CA HIS A 170 2.01 16.21 6.77
C HIS A 170 2.06 16.56 8.26
N LEU A 171 1.51 15.70 9.11
CA LEU A 171 1.55 15.84 10.55
C LEU A 171 2.59 14.87 11.12
N GLY A 172 3.68 15.41 11.66
CA GLY A 172 4.84 14.65 12.12
C GLY A 172 5.11 14.73 13.63
N SER A 173 4.25 15.39 14.42
CA SER A 173 4.53 15.69 15.82
C SER A 173 4.26 14.53 16.81
N GLY A 174 4.01 13.32 16.33
CA GLY A 174 3.80 12.12 17.13
C GLY A 174 4.64 10.94 16.64
N ASP A 175 4.59 9.83 17.38
CA ASP A 175 5.30 8.60 17.00
C ASP A 175 4.80 7.98 15.69
N ILE A 176 3.59 8.37 15.25
CA ILE A 176 2.96 7.85 14.03
C ILE A 176 2.64 9.01 13.08
N PRO A 177 3.36 9.12 11.95
CA PRO A 177 3.13 10.19 10.97
C PRO A 177 1.79 10.02 10.27
N ALA A 178 1.18 11.16 9.92
CA ALA A 178 -0.12 11.18 9.25
C ALA A 178 -0.13 12.19 8.10
N ASP A 179 -0.83 11.82 7.02
CA ASP A 179 -1.09 12.64 5.85
C ASP A 179 -2.57 13.00 5.80
N VAL A 180 -2.89 14.28 5.75
CA VAL A 180 -4.27 14.77 5.62
C VAL A 180 -4.45 15.41 4.24
N ALA A 181 -5.22 14.77 3.37
CA ALA A 181 -5.57 15.29 2.05
C ALA A 181 -6.89 16.07 2.12
N VAL A 182 -6.87 17.33 1.68
CA VAL A 182 -8.01 18.26 1.79
C VAL A 182 -8.72 18.36 0.44
N PHE A 183 -9.89 17.75 0.35
CA PHE A 183 -10.72 17.71 -0.86
C PHE A 183 -11.79 18.81 -0.81
N ALA A 184 -12.19 19.32 -1.97
CA ALA A 184 -13.34 20.21 -2.13
C ALA A 184 -14.67 19.45 -2.01
N GLU A 185 -15.78 20.16 -1.79
CA GLU A 185 -17.14 19.59 -1.59
C GLU A 185 -17.61 18.68 -2.74
N ASP A 186 -17.23 18.98 -3.98
CA ASP A 186 -17.60 18.18 -5.17
C ASP A 186 -17.05 16.75 -5.11
N SER A 187 -15.97 16.52 -4.35
CA SER A 187 -15.37 15.20 -4.14
C SER A 187 -16.28 14.18 -3.44
N ARG A 188 -17.40 14.64 -2.84
CA ARG A 188 -18.43 13.73 -2.31
C ARG A 188 -19.09 12.92 -3.41
N ARG A 189 -19.28 13.54 -4.59
CA ARG A 189 -19.89 12.93 -5.78
C ARG A 189 -18.84 12.39 -6.74
N ASN A 190 -17.64 12.95 -6.68
CA ASN A 190 -16.51 12.60 -7.51
C ASN A 190 -15.33 12.12 -6.62
N PRO A 191 -15.40 10.91 -6.02
CA PRO A 191 -14.41 10.44 -5.06
C PRO A 191 -13.07 10.12 -5.74
N PRO A 192 -11.94 10.22 -4.98
CA PRO A 192 -10.65 9.79 -5.48
C PRO A 192 -10.62 8.29 -5.75
N LEU A 193 -9.91 7.91 -6.82
CA LEU A 193 -9.66 6.52 -7.16
C LEU A 193 -8.45 5.98 -6.40
N SER A 194 -8.53 4.71 -6.03
CA SER A 194 -7.42 3.95 -5.48
C SER A 194 -6.32 3.78 -6.52
N ARG A 195 -5.07 4.04 -6.12
CA ARG A 195 -3.89 3.79 -6.95
C ARG A 195 -3.61 2.29 -7.15
N ILE A 196 -4.26 1.44 -6.37
CA ILE A 196 -4.08 0.00 -6.40
C ILE A 196 -4.91 -0.64 -7.50
N ASP A 197 -6.19 -0.29 -7.60
CA ASP A 197 -7.14 -0.95 -8.50
C ASP A 197 -7.95 0.00 -9.42
N GLY A 198 -7.71 1.31 -9.31
CA GLY A 198 -8.42 2.31 -10.12
C GLY A 198 -9.92 2.45 -9.81
N ARG A 199 -10.41 1.83 -8.72
CA ARG A 199 -11.79 1.96 -8.26
C ARG A 199 -11.91 3.08 -7.24
N PRO A 200 -13.13 3.56 -6.93
CA PRO A 200 -13.31 4.49 -5.82
C PRO A 200 -12.62 4.00 -4.55
N ALA A 201 -11.76 4.82 -3.98
CA ALA A 201 -10.95 4.44 -2.83
C ALA A 201 -11.85 4.04 -1.66
N LYS A 202 -11.60 2.86 -1.08
CA LYS A 202 -12.27 2.44 0.15
C LYS A 202 -11.83 3.35 1.30
N ARG A 203 -12.80 3.93 2.00
CA ARG A 203 -12.59 4.86 3.11
C ARG A 203 -13.51 4.49 4.26
N LEU A 204 -13.04 4.67 5.49
CA LEU A 204 -13.84 4.42 6.70
C LEU A 204 -14.19 5.75 7.36
N ASP A 205 -15.44 5.91 7.74
CA ASP A 205 -15.85 6.99 8.63
C ASP A 205 -15.51 6.69 10.12
N LEU A 206 -15.74 7.67 11.00
CA LEU A 206 -15.47 7.51 12.44
C LEU A 206 -16.20 6.32 13.06
N GLY A 207 -17.44 6.09 12.69
CA GLY A 207 -18.25 4.98 13.22
C GLY A 207 -17.72 3.63 12.75
N GLN A 208 -17.40 3.51 11.47
CA GLN A 208 -16.82 2.31 10.87
C GLN A 208 -15.44 1.99 11.48
N LEU A 209 -14.60 3.01 11.68
CA LEU A 209 -13.28 2.79 12.29
C LEU A 209 -13.40 2.36 13.77
N LYS A 210 -14.33 2.96 14.55
CA LYS A 210 -14.62 2.52 15.92
C LYS A 210 -15.09 1.06 15.97
N ALA A 211 -16.01 0.69 15.07
CA ALA A 211 -16.50 -0.69 14.99
C ALA A 211 -15.37 -1.68 14.64
N LEU A 212 -14.48 -1.30 13.69
CA LEU A 212 -13.33 -2.11 13.35
C LEU A 212 -12.38 -2.33 14.54
N LEU A 213 -12.08 -1.29 15.30
CA LEU A 213 -11.22 -1.36 16.49
C LEU A 213 -11.85 -2.22 17.59
N SER A 214 -13.16 -2.11 17.83
CA SER A 214 -13.86 -2.93 18.83
C SER A 214 -13.85 -4.43 18.49
N GLN A 215 -13.83 -4.80 17.21
CA GLN A 215 -13.72 -6.20 16.77
C GLN A 215 -12.32 -6.77 17.05
N VAL A 216 -11.27 -5.96 16.94
CA VAL A 216 -9.90 -6.39 17.24
C VAL A 216 -9.73 -6.65 18.74
N ASP A 217 -10.28 -5.78 19.59
CA ASP A 217 -10.22 -5.93 21.06
C ASP A 217 -11.02 -7.16 21.56
N ALA A 218 -12.06 -7.58 20.81
CA ALA A 218 -12.90 -8.73 21.17
C ALA A 218 -12.32 -10.11 20.78
N THR A 219 -11.24 -10.15 19.98
CA THR A 219 -10.62 -11.41 19.57
C THR A 219 -9.51 -11.78 20.57
N PRO A 220 -9.72 -12.77 21.46
CA PRO A 220 -8.68 -13.15 22.42
C PRO A 220 -7.47 -13.71 21.67
N ILE A 221 -6.29 -13.22 22.04
CA ILE A 221 -5.00 -13.74 21.56
C ILE A 221 -4.94 -15.21 21.98
N GLN A 222 -5.17 -16.13 21.04
CA GLN A 222 -4.80 -17.53 21.28
C GLN A 222 -3.28 -17.58 21.45
N ARG A 223 -2.89 -17.92 22.67
CA ARG A 223 -1.50 -18.17 23.08
C ARG A 223 -1.00 -19.48 22.51
#